data_35cac83b79a8d8523ae0334d13f44aed
#
_entry.id   35cac83b79a8d8523ae0334d13f44aed
#
_cell.length_a   1.000
_cell.length_b   1.000
_cell.length_c   1.000
_cell.angle_alpha   90.00
_cell.angle_beta   90.00
_cell.angle_gamma   90.00
#
_symmetry.space_group_name_H-M   'P 1'
#
loop_
_entity.id
_entity.type
_entity.pdbx_description
1 polymer ?
#
loop_
_entity_poly.entity_id
_entity_poly.type
_entity_poly.pdbx_seq_one_letter_code
_entity_poly.pdbx_strand_id
1 'polypeptide(L)'
;VTMANNNDKKVLNVPDLRFPEFSGEWVETELQDIVPNICSGKDRISNSGEVALYGSTGVIGRTNSASYKENIVLVARVGANAGQMQIGNAPCGVTDNTLVIDAKEWNYYIYYFLQHYNLNRLVFGSGQPLITGGMLKRIKVRYGCKAERNNITRLLCLIDERIATQNKI
;
A
#
# COMPACT_ATOMS: atom_id res chain seq x y z
N VAL A 1 38.26 36.51 16.69
CA VAL A 1 37.19 35.65 17.14
C VAL A 1 36.14 35.66 16.06
N THR A 2 36.17 34.66 15.20
CA THR A 2 35.23 34.50 14.05
C THR A 2 34.06 33.67 14.55
N MET A 3 32.89 34.30 14.70
CA MET A 3 31.65 33.58 14.95
C MET A 3 31.22 32.85 13.68
N ALA A 4 31.23 31.53 13.68
CA ALA A 4 30.63 30.72 12.66
C ALA A 4 29.11 30.84 12.75
N ASN A 5 28.49 31.49 11.77
CA ASN A 5 27.06 31.46 11.58
C ASN A 5 26.68 30.05 11.06
N ASN A 6 26.32 29.14 11.96
CA ASN A 6 25.64 27.90 11.62
C ASN A 6 24.18 28.24 11.28
N ASN A 7 23.94 28.61 10.02
CA ASN A 7 22.61 28.60 9.43
C ASN A 7 22.24 27.12 9.15
N ASP A 8 21.87 26.37 10.17
CA ASP A 8 21.18 25.10 10.01
C ASP A 8 19.83 25.39 9.36
N LYS A 9 19.79 25.43 8.04
CA LYS A 9 18.52 25.45 7.31
C LYS A 9 17.79 24.16 7.65
N LYS A 10 16.79 24.26 8.52
CA LYS A 10 15.86 23.16 8.81
C LYS A 10 15.33 22.64 7.46
N VAL A 11 15.68 21.42 7.12
CA VAL A 11 15.12 20.76 5.93
C VAL A 11 13.67 20.44 6.25
N LEU A 12 12.75 21.13 5.59
CA LEU A 12 11.33 20.92 5.76
C LEU A 12 10.93 19.55 5.20
N ASN A 13 10.08 18.83 5.92
CA ASN A 13 9.50 17.57 5.43
C ASN A 13 8.33 17.85 4.49
N VAL A 14 8.68 18.19 3.25
CA VAL A 14 7.71 18.48 2.18
C VAL A 14 8.13 17.74 0.91
N PRO A 15 7.21 17.35 0.02
CA PRO A 15 7.55 16.74 -1.25
C PRO A 15 8.14 17.79 -2.21
N ASP A 16 9.01 17.35 -3.13
CA ASP A 16 9.60 18.21 -4.17
C ASP A 16 8.54 18.75 -5.13
N LEU A 17 7.53 17.95 -5.43
CA LEU A 17 6.39 18.34 -6.24
C LEU A 17 5.13 18.36 -5.36
N ARG A 18 4.43 19.48 -5.35
CA ARG A 18 3.26 19.71 -4.50
C ARG A 18 2.21 20.55 -5.22
N PHE A 19 0.94 20.29 -4.93
CA PHE A 19 -0.14 21.17 -5.33
C PHE A 19 0.01 22.55 -4.65
N PRO A 20 -0.07 23.64 -5.40
CA PRO A 20 0.27 24.97 -4.88
C PRO A 20 -0.65 25.48 -3.76
N GLU A 21 -1.86 24.93 -3.65
CA GLU A 21 -2.83 25.29 -2.61
C GLU A 21 -2.49 24.72 -1.22
N PHE A 22 -1.54 23.78 -1.12
CA PHE A 22 -1.17 23.18 0.17
C PHE A 22 0.14 23.74 0.70
N SER A 23 0.20 23.92 2.01
CA SER A 23 1.35 24.44 2.75
C SER A 23 1.59 23.62 4.03
N GLY A 24 2.67 23.91 4.76
CA GLY A 24 3.04 23.21 5.97
C GLY A 24 3.86 21.94 5.73
N GLU A 25 4.41 21.37 6.78
CA GLU A 25 5.21 20.16 6.72
C GLU A 25 4.34 18.92 6.65
N TRP A 26 4.86 17.88 5.98
CA TRP A 26 4.26 16.57 6.02
C TRP A 26 4.61 15.85 7.32
N VAL A 27 3.73 14.99 7.76
CA VAL A 27 3.93 14.08 8.90
C VAL A 27 4.61 12.81 8.40
N GLU A 28 5.53 12.26 9.19
CA GLU A 28 6.10 10.94 8.99
C GLU A 28 5.74 10.08 10.20
N THR A 29 5.15 8.90 9.97
CA THR A 29 4.78 7.94 11.02
C THR A 29 4.93 6.51 10.51
N GLU A 30 4.93 5.53 11.41
CA GLU A 30 4.94 4.13 10.98
C GLU A 30 3.57 3.71 10.40
N LEU A 31 3.59 2.79 9.43
CA LEU A 31 2.36 2.31 8.80
C LEU A 31 1.39 1.72 9.83
N GLN A 32 1.88 1.06 10.88
CA GLN A 32 1.03 0.51 11.94
C GLN A 32 0.23 1.57 12.70
N ASP A 33 0.69 2.82 12.75
CA ASP A 33 0.00 3.91 13.43
C ASP A 33 -1.18 4.45 12.61
N ILE A 34 -1.14 4.21 11.28
CA ILE A 34 -2.22 4.58 10.35
C ILE A 34 -3.17 3.41 10.15
N VAL A 35 -2.60 2.19 10.03
CA VAL A 35 -3.34 0.98 9.67
C VAL A 35 -3.31 -0.01 10.81
N PRO A 36 -4.40 -0.14 11.58
CA PRO A 36 -4.43 -1.02 12.75
C PRO A 36 -4.34 -2.50 12.39
N ASN A 37 -4.81 -2.89 11.19
CA ASN A 37 -4.90 -4.28 10.77
C ASN A 37 -4.01 -4.57 9.56
N ILE A 38 -2.83 -5.14 9.84
CA ILE A 38 -1.96 -5.75 8.83
C ILE A 38 -1.79 -7.22 9.22
N CYS A 39 -2.41 -8.12 8.48
CA CYS A 39 -2.43 -9.55 8.79
C CYS A 39 -2.43 -10.41 7.51
N SER A 40 -2.20 -11.70 7.65
CA SER A 40 -2.43 -12.65 6.55
C SER A 40 -3.91 -12.92 6.36
N GLY A 41 -4.33 -13.16 5.13
CA GLY A 41 -5.65 -13.72 4.85
C GLY A 41 -5.83 -15.09 5.50
N LYS A 42 -7.08 -15.58 5.54
CA LYS A 42 -7.43 -16.85 6.18
C LYS A 42 -8.42 -17.66 5.36
N ASP A 43 -8.92 -17.09 4.27
CA ASP A 43 -9.96 -17.71 3.47
C ASP A 43 -9.39 -18.83 2.61
N ARG A 44 -10.25 -19.77 2.26
CA ARG A 44 -9.91 -20.96 1.47
C ARG A 44 -10.81 -21.09 0.26
N ILE A 45 -10.32 -21.78 -0.76
CA ILE A 45 -11.10 -22.10 -1.96
C ILE A 45 -12.32 -22.96 -1.55
N SER A 46 -13.47 -22.60 -2.12
CA SER A 46 -14.69 -23.37 -2.03
C SER A 46 -15.31 -23.54 -3.42
N ASN A 47 -15.63 -24.77 -3.78
CA ASN A 47 -16.27 -25.08 -5.08
C ASN A 47 -17.68 -24.50 -5.21
N SER A 48 -18.34 -24.22 -4.09
CA SER A 48 -19.67 -23.61 -4.04
C SER A 48 -19.66 -22.12 -3.72
N GLY A 49 -18.45 -21.52 -3.65
CA GLY A 49 -18.31 -20.10 -3.30
C GLY A 49 -18.67 -19.16 -4.45
N GLU A 50 -19.25 -18.02 -4.11
CA GLU A 50 -19.61 -16.97 -5.07
C GLU A 50 -18.67 -15.75 -4.97
N VAL A 51 -17.98 -15.60 -3.84
CA VAL A 51 -17.11 -14.46 -3.53
C VAL A 51 -15.73 -14.69 -4.13
N ALA A 52 -15.15 -13.67 -4.76
CA ALA A 52 -13.79 -13.74 -5.29
C ALA A 52 -12.77 -14.00 -4.18
N LEU A 53 -11.87 -14.96 -4.41
CA LEU A 53 -10.77 -15.29 -3.49
C LEU A 53 -9.46 -14.83 -4.10
N TYR A 54 -8.80 -13.91 -3.42
CA TYR A 54 -7.50 -13.38 -3.82
C TYR A 54 -6.34 -14.20 -3.24
N GLY A 55 -5.37 -14.45 -4.10
CA GLY A 55 -4.04 -14.94 -3.74
C GLY A 55 -2.97 -13.89 -3.99
N SER A 56 -1.72 -14.33 -4.07
CA SER A 56 -0.55 -13.44 -4.23
C SER A 56 -0.55 -12.64 -5.54
N THR A 57 -1.15 -13.16 -6.61
CA THR A 57 -1.05 -12.58 -7.97
C THR A 57 -2.41 -12.31 -8.62
N GLY A 58 -3.48 -12.26 -7.88
CA GLY A 58 -4.82 -12.02 -8.40
C GLY A 58 -5.87 -12.93 -7.81
N VAL A 59 -7.02 -12.98 -8.47
CA VAL A 59 -8.10 -13.90 -8.13
C VAL A 59 -7.69 -15.32 -8.52
N ILE A 60 -7.67 -16.23 -7.54
CA ILE A 60 -7.26 -17.63 -7.71
C ILE A 60 -8.42 -18.62 -7.65
N GLY A 61 -9.60 -18.13 -7.35
CA GLY A 61 -10.80 -18.96 -7.21
C GLY A 61 -11.93 -18.23 -6.52
N ARG A 62 -12.78 -19.00 -5.87
CA ARG A 62 -13.92 -18.49 -5.12
C ARG A 62 -13.95 -19.03 -3.69
N THR A 63 -14.66 -18.31 -2.81
CA THR A 63 -14.86 -18.69 -1.42
C THR A 63 -16.30 -18.39 -1.00
N ASN A 64 -16.75 -19.03 0.08
CA ASN A 64 -18.07 -18.74 0.69
C ASN A 64 -18.03 -17.54 1.63
N SER A 65 -16.84 -17.03 1.96
CA SER A 65 -16.64 -15.97 2.95
C SER A 65 -16.25 -14.66 2.29
N ALA A 66 -17.02 -13.60 2.52
CA ALA A 66 -16.65 -12.22 2.21
C ALA A 66 -15.99 -11.60 3.44
N SER A 67 -14.74 -11.97 3.73
CA SER A 67 -14.00 -11.48 4.90
C SER A 67 -13.77 -9.97 4.83
N TYR A 68 -13.72 -9.42 3.62
CA TYR A 68 -13.53 -7.99 3.37
C TYR A 68 -14.68 -7.42 2.55
N LYS A 69 -15.31 -6.37 3.08
CA LYS A 69 -16.48 -5.69 2.48
C LYS A 69 -16.13 -4.36 1.81
N GLU A 70 -14.91 -3.91 1.97
CA GLU A 70 -14.34 -2.73 1.34
C GLU A 70 -13.07 -3.12 0.60
N ASN A 71 -12.68 -2.32 -0.41
CA ASN A 71 -11.42 -2.54 -1.12
C ASN A 71 -10.24 -2.50 -0.15
N ILE A 72 -9.25 -3.34 -0.39
CA ILE A 72 -8.09 -3.52 0.48
C ILE A 72 -6.80 -3.58 -0.35
N VAL A 73 -5.68 -3.26 0.28
CA VAL A 73 -4.37 -3.47 -0.33
C VAL A 73 -3.85 -4.85 0.01
N LEU A 74 -3.44 -5.57 -1.01
CA LEU A 74 -2.90 -6.93 -0.91
C LEU A 74 -1.42 -6.92 -1.28
N VAL A 75 -0.63 -7.65 -0.51
CA VAL A 75 0.81 -7.82 -0.73
C VAL A 75 1.14 -9.31 -0.76
N ALA A 76 1.76 -9.76 -1.84
CA ALA A 76 2.26 -11.13 -1.93
C ALA A 76 3.31 -11.38 -0.85
N ARG A 77 3.10 -12.42 -0.05
CA ARG A 77 3.92 -12.67 1.14
C ARG A 77 5.18 -13.48 0.83
N VAL A 78 5.09 -14.48 -0.03
CA VAL A 78 6.13 -15.50 -0.19
C VAL A 78 6.43 -15.80 -1.66
N GLY A 79 7.63 -16.36 -1.91
CA GLY A 79 8.07 -16.83 -3.22
C GLY A 79 8.51 -15.70 -4.16
N ALA A 80 8.63 -16.04 -5.44
CA ALA A 80 9.13 -15.11 -6.48
C ALA A 80 8.33 -13.81 -6.60
N ASN A 81 7.07 -13.83 -6.18
CA ASN A 81 6.18 -12.67 -6.22
C ASN A 81 6.15 -11.87 -4.91
N ALA A 82 6.96 -12.22 -3.89
CA ALA A 82 6.99 -11.52 -2.62
C ALA A 82 7.20 -10.00 -2.84
N GLY A 83 6.30 -9.18 -2.28
CA GLY A 83 6.31 -7.72 -2.47
C GLY A 83 5.46 -7.21 -3.63
N GLN A 84 4.96 -8.07 -4.51
CA GLN A 84 3.97 -7.64 -5.50
C GLN A 84 2.68 -7.22 -4.82
N MET A 85 2.07 -6.17 -5.35
CA MET A 85 0.90 -5.55 -4.74
C MET A 85 -0.27 -5.50 -5.71
N GLN A 86 -1.47 -5.54 -5.16
CA GLN A 86 -2.71 -5.38 -5.89
C GLN A 86 -3.80 -4.78 -4.99
N ILE A 87 -4.84 -4.23 -5.59
CA ILE A 87 -6.08 -3.89 -4.89
C ILE A 87 -7.01 -5.10 -4.93
N GLY A 88 -7.41 -5.57 -3.77
CA GLY A 88 -8.51 -6.53 -3.63
C GLY A 88 -9.84 -5.82 -3.69
N ASN A 89 -10.62 -6.09 -4.74
CA ASN A 89 -11.95 -5.50 -4.92
C ASN A 89 -12.97 -6.24 -4.06
N ALA A 90 -13.67 -5.51 -3.23
CA ALA A 90 -14.71 -6.04 -2.37
C ALA A 90 -16.03 -6.33 -3.13
N PRO A 91 -16.87 -7.28 -2.66
CA PRO A 91 -16.59 -8.19 -1.56
C PRO A 91 -15.58 -9.29 -1.95
N CYS A 92 -14.65 -9.61 -1.05
CA CYS A 92 -13.64 -10.62 -1.34
C CYS A 92 -13.16 -11.39 -0.12
N GLY A 93 -12.57 -12.56 -0.37
CA GLY A 93 -11.75 -13.32 0.56
C GLY A 93 -10.29 -13.27 0.16
N VAL A 94 -9.38 -13.60 1.08
CA VAL A 94 -7.91 -13.57 0.88
C VAL A 94 -7.25 -14.77 1.53
N THR A 95 -6.33 -15.42 0.81
CA THR A 95 -5.57 -16.57 1.31
C THR A 95 -4.40 -16.19 2.20
N ASP A 96 -3.86 -17.14 2.93
CA ASP A 96 -2.77 -16.98 3.90
C ASP A 96 -1.40 -16.62 3.29
N ASN A 97 -1.21 -16.85 1.99
CA ASN A 97 -0.02 -16.44 1.25
C ASN A 97 0.00 -14.96 0.86
N THR A 98 -1.01 -14.21 1.29
CA THR A 98 -1.20 -12.80 0.98
C THR A 98 -1.40 -12.01 2.26
N LEU A 99 -0.64 -10.93 2.42
CA LEU A 99 -0.85 -9.94 3.48
C LEU A 99 -1.93 -8.96 3.07
N VAL A 100 -2.79 -8.63 4.01
CA VAL A 100 -3.86 -7.64 3.87
C VAL A 100 -3.49 -6.40 4.66
N ILE A 101 -3.58 -5.26 4.02
CA ILE A 101 -3.49 -3.93 4.62
C ILE A 101 -4.89 -3.31 4.50
N ASP A 102 -5.66 -3.35 5.57
CA ASP A 102 -7.00 -2.76 5.63
C ASP A 102 -6.92 -1.32 6.13
N ALA A 103 -6.55 -0.43 5.22
CA ALA A 103 -6.28 0.97 5.51
C ALA A 103 -7.50 1.90 5.35
N LYS A 104 -8.69 1.34 5.08
CA LYS A 104 -9.95 2.09 4.93
C LYS A 104 -9.82 3.23 3.91
N GLU A 105 -10.14 4.45 4.29
CA GLU A 105 -10.03 5.62 3.42
C GLU A 105 -8.60 5.93 2.92
N TRP A 106 -7.59 5.25 3.49
CA TRP A 106 -6.20 5.38 3.08
C TRP A 106 -5.77 4.34 2.05
N ASN A 107 -6.59 3.37 1.70
CA ASN A 107 -6.19 2.20 0.89
C ASN A 107 -5.42 2.59 -0.37
N TYR A 108 -5.96 3.47 -1.20
CA TYR A 108 -5.29 3.87 -2.45
C TYR A 108 -4.04 4.71 -2.20
N TYR A 109 -4.04 5.59 -1.18
CA TYR A 109 -2.84 6.35 -0.83
C TYR A 109 -1.70 5.41 -0.38
N ILE A 110 -2.01 4.46 0.50
CA ILE A 110 -1.04 3.46 0.96
C ILE A 110 -0.59 2.56 -0.18
N TYR A 111 -1.47 2.17 -1.09
CA TYR A 111 -1.11 1.41 -2.28
C TYR A 111 -0.05 2.14 -3.12
N TYR A 112 -0.28 3.39 -3.51
CA TYR A 112 0.67 4.17 -4.29
C TYR A 112 1.95 4.49 -3.52
N PHE A 113 1.84 4.78 -2.25
CA PHE A 113 3.00 5.01 -1.39
C PHE A 113 3.91 3.77 -1.36
N LEU A 114 3.35 2.59 -1.14
CA LEU A 114 4.11 1.34 -1.06
C LEU A 114 4.66 0.90 -2.42
N GLN A 115 3.98 1.21 -3.53
CA GLN A 115 4.54 1.01 -4.87
C GLN A 115 5.79 1.86 -5.08
N HIS A 116 5.74 3.14 -4.73
CA HIS A 116 6.90 4.04 -4.78
C HIS A 116 8.02 3.57 -3.84
N TYR A 117 7.67 3.11 -2.64
CA TYR A 117 8.63 2.57 -1.66
C TYR A 117 9.38 1.35 -2.20
N ASN A 118 8.79 0.58 -3.10
CA ASN A 118 9.30 -0.66 -3.69
C ASN A 118 9.60 -1.73 -2.63
N LEU A 119 8.58 -2.53 -2.31
CA LEU A 119 8.67 -3.56 -1.26
C LEU A 119 9.74 -4.63 -1.51
N ASN A 120 10.22 -4.79 -2.75
CA ASN A 120 11.30 -5.73 -3.06
C ASN A 120 12.58 -5.42 -2.27
N ARG A 121 12.79 -4.17 -1.88
CA ARG A 121 13.94 -3.77 -1.02
C ARG A 121 13.89 -4.38 0.38
N LEU A 122 12.75 -4.92 0.80
CA LEU A 122 12.60 -5.62 2.08
C LEU A 122 12.94 -7.11 1.98
N VAL A 123 13.07 -7.64 0.77
CA VAL A 123 13.37 -9.04 0.53
C VAL A 123 14.88 -9.21 0.52
N PHE A 124 15.44 -9.85 1.56
CA PHE A 124 16.87 -10.05 1.72
C PHE A 124 17.24 -11.53 1.75
N GLY A 125 18.45 -11.83 1.24
CA GLY A 125 19.12 -13.12 1.41
C GLY A 125 18.91 -14.09 0.26
N SER A 126 19.67 -15.21 0.32
CA SER A 126 19.65 -16.31 -0.65
C SER A 126 18.52 -17.33 -0.42
N GLY A 127 17.71 -17.13 0.61
CA GLY A 127 16.57 -18.00 0.93
C GLY A 127 15.32 -17.67 0.14
N GLN A 128 14.22 -18.30 0.49
CA GLN A 128 12.93 -18.02 -0.12
C GLN A 128 12.51 -16.57 0.19
N PRO A 129 12.21 -15.73 -0.83
CA PRO A 129 11.73 -14.39 -0.62
C PRO A 129 10.50 -14.34 0.29
N LEU A 130 10.54 -13.50 1.31
CA LEU A 130 9.47 -13.40 2.31
C LEU A 130 9.28 -11.94 2.75
N ILE A 131 8.04 -11.49 2.76
CA ILE A 131 7.61 -10.25 3.42
C ILE A 131 6.67 -10.61 4.57
N THR A 132 6.90 -10.00 5.72
CA THR A 132 6.08 -10.21 6.92
C THR A 132 5.25 -8.98 7.25
N GLY A 133 4.12 -9.18 7.96
CA GLY A 133 3.33 -8.07 8.48
C GLY A 133 4.14 -7.13 9.39
N GLY A 134 5.09 -7.68 10.17
CA GLY A 134 5.97 -6.88 11.01
C GLY A 134 6.93 -5.98 10.22
N MET A 135 7.38 -6.40 9.04
CA MET A 135 8.18 -5.55 8.14
C MET A 135 7.35 -4.40 7.59
N LEU A 136 6.13 -4.67 7.14
CA LEU A 136 5.22 -3.65 6.63
C LEU A 136 4.87 -2.62 7.71
N LYS A 137 4.58 -3.07 8.93
CA LYS A 137 4.21 -2.21 10.06
C LYS A 137 5.23 -1.11 10.35
N ARG A 138 6.53 -1.38 10.17
CA ARG A 138 7.63 -0.45 10.45
C ARG A 138 7.98 0.49 9.31
N ILE A 139 7.31 0.37 8.16
CA ILE A 139 7.53 1.29 7.04
C ILE A 139 7.09 2.68 7.47
N LYS A 140 7.98 3.66 7.30
CA LYS A 140 7.67 5.05 7.56
C LYS A 140 6.92 5.64 6.37
N VAL A 141 5.72 6.12 6.63
CA VAL A 141 4.81 6.73 5.64
C VAL A 141 4.81 8.23 5.85
N ARG A 142 4.95 8.97 4.75
CA ARG A 142 4.88 10.43 4.74
C ARG A 142 3.58 10.88 4.11
N TYR A 143 2.95 11.90 4.68
CA TYR A 143 1.69 12.42 4.17
C TYR A 143 1.42 13.84 4.63
N GLY A 144 0.69 14.59 3.79
CA GLY A 144 0.14 15.90 4.12
C GLY A 144 -1.24 15.81 4.77
N CYS A 145 -1.97 16.92 4.77
CA CYS A 145 -3.33 16.95 5.28
C CYS A 145 -4.28 16.03 4.46
N LYS A 146 -5.47 15.75 5.01
CA LYS A 146 -6.45 14.87 4.37
C LYS A 146 -6.80 15.31 2.93
N ALA A 147 -7.00 16.59 2.72
CA ALA A 147 -7.34 17.14 1.40
C ALA A 147 -6.22 16.93 0.39
N GLU A 148 -4.97 17.20 0.77
CA GLU A 148 -3.79 16.99 -0.06
C GLU A 148 -3.62 15.50 -0.41
N ARG A 149 -3.71 14.62 0.58
CA ARG A 149 -3.66 13.17 0.37
C ARG A 149 -4.72 12.70 -0.62
N ASN A 150 -5.95 13.19 -0.50
CA ASN A 150 -7.04 12.85 -1.40
C ASN A 150 -6.78 13.34 -2.84
N ASN A 151 -6.24 14.55 -3.00
CA ASN A 151 -5.89 15.09 -4.33
C ASN A 151 -4.78 14.25 -4.99
N ILE A 152 -3.75 13.88 -4.24
CA ILE A 152 -2.68 12.99 -4.72
C ILE A 152 -3.26 11.65 -5.17
N THR A 153 -4.06 11.02 -4.31
CA THR A 153 -4.69 9.73 -4.61
C THR A 153 -5.55 9.81 -5.86
N ARG A 154 -6.40 10.84 -5.98
CA ARG A 154 -7.25 11.04 -7.15
C ARG A 154 -6.44 11.20 -8.43
N LEU A 155 -5.38 12.00 -8.40
CA LEU A 155 -4.50 12.20 -9.55
C LEU A 155 -3.89 10.87 -10.01
N LEU A 156 -3.33 10.08 -9.08
CA LEU A 156 -2.71 8.81 -9.40
C LEU A 156 -3.72 7.78 -9.93
N CYS A 157 -4.93 7.71 -9.36
CA CYS A 157 -6.01 6.87 -9.88
C CYS A 157 -6.38 7.25 -11.33
N LEU A 158 -6.51 8.54 -11.64
CA LEU A 158 -6.81 9.00 -13.00
C LEU A 158 -5.71 8.66 -14.00
N ILE A 159 -4.45 8.71 -13.58
CA ILE A 159 -3.32 8.30 -14.41
C ILE A 159 -3.40 6.80 -14.70
N ASP A 160 -3.63 5.96 -13.69
CA ASP A 160 -3.75 4.52 -13.86
C ASP A 160 -4.93 4.15 -14.78
N GLU A 161 -6.08 4.79 -14.61
CA GLU A 161 -7.25 4.61 -15.49
C GLU A 161 -6.93 4.96 -16.94
N ARG A 162 -6.17 6.05 -17.16
CA ARG A 162 -5.74 6.48 -18.48
C ARG A 162 -4.81 5.45 -19.14
N ILE A 163 -3.82 4.97 -18.39
CA ILE A 163 -2.89 3.94 -18.84
C ILE A 163 -3.65 2.65 -19.18
N ALA A 164 -4.53 2.20 -18.29
CA ALA A 164 -5.33 0.99 -18.52
C ALA A 164 -6.24 1.09 -19.75
N THR A 165 -6.75 2.28 -20.06
CA THR A 165 -7.57 2.52 -21.25
C THR A 165 -6.74 2.47 -22.52
N GLN A 166 -5.54 3.04 -22.52
CA GLN A 166 -4.64 3.02 -23.68
C GLN A 166 -4.13 1.61 -24.01
N ASN A 167 -3.89 0.79 -22.99
CA ASN A 167 -3.41 -0.59 -23.19
C ASN A 167 -4.49 -1.56 -23.71
N LYS A 168 -5.74 -1.12 -23.86
CA LYS A 168 -6.84 -1.92 -24.44
C LYS A 168 -7.08 -1.66 -25.92
N ILE A 169 -6.36 -0.71 -26.51
CA ILE A 169 -6.38 -0.37 -27.95
C ILE A 169 -5.24 -1.09 -28.65
#